data_b461c70d711cf4ced2bf402bb8f1d6d2
#
_entry.id   b461c70d711cf4ced2bf402bb8f1d6d2
#
_cell.length_a   1.000
_cell.length_b   1.000
_cell.length_c   1.000
_cell.angle_alpha   90.00
_cell.angle_beta   90.00
_cell.angle_gamma   90.00
#
_symmetry.space_group_name_H-M   'P 1'
#
loop_
_entity.id
_entity.type
_entity.pdbx_description
1 polymer ?
#
loop_
_entity_poly.entity_id
_entity_poly.type
_entity_poly.pdbx_seq_one_letter_code
_entity_poly.pdbx_strand_id
1 'polypeptide(L)'
;MNKKIRVLVVDDSAIMRKLITEILKKDQAIEIVGEASDGVQAIEKAKELKPDVITLDIEMPKMDGLTALRHLRKESPNSKVIMFSSLTQEGAKATIEALSLGAHDFVPKPSTKSFIESVQKIEKELIPKIKALVGYDLPLVSKVSAPARALRPGLYRVLGIGVSTGGPQTLAEILKELPPNFPVPILIVQHMPPLFTTQLAERLDRVSKLKVKEAEDGEPLKEGV
;
A
#
# COMPACT_ATOMS: atom_id res chain seq x y z
N MET A 1 11.96 22.66 -14.05
CA MET A 1 10.73 22.53 -13.21
C MET A 1 10.40 21.06 -13.08
N ASN A 2 10.35 20.51 -11.87
CA ASN A 2 9.94 19.12 -11.67
C ASN A 2 8.48 18.96 -12.12
N LYS A 3 8.18 17.91 -12.87
CA LYS A 3 6.82 17.57 -13.32
C LYS A 3 5.95 17.33 -12.08
N LYS A 4 4.77 17.97 -12.01
CA LYS A 4 3.81 17.75 -10.93
C LYS A 4 3.26 16.32 -10.98
N ILE A 5 3.00 15.75 -9.81
CA ILE A 5 2.35 14.45 -9.64
C ILE A 5 0.85 14.63 -9.88
N ARG A 6 0.33 13.97 -10.90
CA ARG A 6 -1.07 14.07 -11.32
C ARG A 6 -1.92 13.06 -10.56
N VAL A 7 -2.87 13.52 -9.75
CA VAL A 7 -3.70 12.69 -8.88
C VAL A 7 -5.17 12.75 -9.29
N LEU A 8 -5.79 11.58 -9.45
CA LEU A 8 -7.24 11.39 -9.57
C LEU A 8 -7.80 10.96 -8.21
N VAL A 9 -8.78 11.70 -7.68
CA VAL A 9 -9.42 11.42 -6.39
C VAL A 9 -10.76 10.71 -6.63
N VAL A 10 -10.92 9.51 -6.06
CA VAL A 10 -12.12 8.67 -6.23
C VAL A 10 -12.69 8.25 -4.88
N ASP A 11 -13.89 8.71 -4.56
CA ASP A 11 -14.65 8.38 -3.35
C ASP A 11 -16.12 8.74 -3.63
N ASP A 12 -17.10 8.00 -3.13
CA ASP A 12 -18.51 8.31 -3.35
C ASP A 12 -18.98 9.51 -2.52
N SER A 13 -18.36 9.74 -1.35
CA SER A 13 -18.64 10.88 -0.49
C SER A 13 -18.02 12.18 -1.02
N ALA A 14 -18.85 13.14 -1.37
CA ALA A 14 -18.39 14.48 -1.77
C ALA A 14 -17.55 15.17 -0.67
N ILE A 15 -17.85 14.88 0.60
CA ILE A 15 -17.09 15.42 1.74
C ILE A 15 -15.69 14.81 1.76
N MET A 16 -15.55 13.51 1.55
CA MET A 16 -14.27 12.84 1.51
C MET A 16 -13.44 13.28 0.30
N ARG A 17 -14.04 13.37 -0.89
CA ARG A 17 -13.33 13.90 -2.07
C ARG A 17 -12.77 15.31 -1.81
N LYS A 18 -13.61 16.20 -1.23
CA LYS A 18 -13.18 17.56 -0.88
C LYS A 18 -12.04 17.53 0.15
N LEU A 19 -12.16 16.70 1.21
CA LEU A 19 -11.13 16.57 2.23
C LEU A 19 -9.79 16.12 1.65
N ILE A 20 -9.79 15.05 0.86
CA ILE A 20 -8.58 14.51 0.22
C ILE A 20 -7.98 15.56 -0.72
N THR A 21 -8.81 16.21 -1.53
CA THR A 21 -8.40 17.29 -2.45
C THR A 21 -7.72 18.44 -1.69
N GLU A 22 -8.31 18.91 -0.59
CA GLU A 22 -7.73 20.00 0.22
C GLU A 22 -6.42 19.58 0.92
N ILE A 23 -6.31 18.35 1.38
CA ILE A 23 -5.04 17.81 1.91
C ILE A 23 -3.96 17.83 0.82
N LEU A 24 -4.26 17.31 -0.36
CA LEU A 24 -3.30 17.18 -1.43
C LEU A 24 -2.87 18.53 -2.04
N LYS A 25 -3.75 19.52 -2.10
CA LYS A 25 -3.43 20.88 -2.54
C LYS A 25 -2.40 21.62 -1.70
N LYS A 26 -2.16 21.16 -0.45
CA LYS A 26 -1.13 21.74 0.42
C LYS A 26 0.29 21.50 -0.11
N ASP A 27 0.48 20.50 -0.95
CA ASP A 27 1.78 20.19 -1.54
C ASP A 27 1.86 20.66 -2.99
N GLN A 28 2.78 21.61 -3.27
CA GLN A 28 2.95 22.21 -4.60
C GLN A 28 3.40 21.22 -5.68
N ALA A 29 3.93 20.05 -5.28
CA ALA A 29 4.33 19.01 -6.20
C ALA A 29 3.14 18.19 -6.73
N ILE A 30 1.94 18.34 -6.14
CA ILE A 30 0.75 17.56 -6.48
C ILE A 30 -0.24 18.44 -7.27
N GLU A 31 -0.85 17.84 -8.29
CA GLU A 31 -1.92 18.42 -9.09
C GLU A 31 -3.11 17.47 -9.13
N ILE A 32 -4.29 17.93 -8.69
CA ILE A 32 -5.53 17.17 -8.81
C ILE A 32 -6.04 17.34 -10.24
N VAL A 33 -6.00 16.26 -11.00
CA VAL A 33 -6.40 16.28 -12.42
C VAL A 33 -7.86 15.90 -12.63
N GLY A 34 -8.53 15.35 -11.61
CA GLY A 34 -9.95 15.03 -11.66
C GLY A 34 -10.46 14.39 -10.37
N GLU A 35 -11.78 14.28 -10.30
CA GLU A 35 -12.51 13.61 -9.23
C GLU A 35 -13.53 12.63 -9.83
N ALA A 36 -13.80 11.50 -9.17
CA ALA A 36 -14.84 10.55 -9.55
C ALA A 36 -15.63 10.10 -8.32
N SER A 37 -16.91 9.75 -8.50
CA SER A 37 -17.81 9.36 -7.41
C SER A 37 -18.18 7.88 -7.42
N ASP A 38 -17.69 7.11 -8.39
CA ASP A 38 -17.90 5.68 -8.50
C ASP A 38 -16.81 5.03 -9.39
N GLY A 39 -16.74 3.72 -9.38
CA GLY A 39 -15.72 2.97 -10.13
C GLY A 39 -15.82 3.12 -11.64
N VAL A 40 -17.02 3.34 -12.20
CA VAL A 40 -17.20 3.54 -13.65
C VAL A 40 -16.54 4.84 -14.07
N GLN A 41 -16.86 5.93 -13.39
CA GLN A 41 -16.24 7.23 -13.63
C GLN A 41 -14.73 7.20 -13.40
N ALA A 42 -14.27 6.43 -12.39
CA ALA A 42 -12.84 6.28 -12.13
C ALA A 42 -12.09 5.72 -13.33
N ILE A 43 -12.62 4.67 -13.96
CA ILE A 43 -12.02 4.02 -15.14
C ILE A 43 -12.01 4.97 -16.34
N GLU A 44 -13.13 5.64 -16.62
CA GLU A 44 -13.25 6.60 -17.73
C GLU A 44 -12.22 7.73 -17.58
N LYS A 45 -12.20 8.37 -16.41
CA LYS A 45 -11.27 9.47 -16.13
C LYS A 45 -9.82 9.04 -16.08
N ALA A 46 -9.52 7.84 -15.62
CA ALA A 46 -8.16 7.32 -15.64
C ALA A 46 -7.62 7.13 -17.06
N LYS A 47 -8.46 6.69 -18.01
CA LYS A 47 -8.12 6.57 -19.43
C LYS A 47 -7.86 7.94 -20.07
N GLU A 48 -8.74 8.89 -19.79
CA GLU A 48 -8.68 10.23 -20.36
C GLU A 48 -7.51 11.04 -19.78
N LEU A 49 -7.46 11.11 -18.45
CA LEU A 49 -6.56 12.01 -17.73
C LEU A 49 -5.15 11.40 -17.50
N LYS A 50 -5.01 10.09 -17.59
CA LYS A 50 -3.72 9.36 -17.37
C LYS A 50 -3.01 9.85 -16.10
N PRO A 51 -3.63 9.72 -14.91
CA PRO A 51 -3.04 10.16 -13.66
C PRO A 51 -1.81 9.32 -13.30
N ASP A 52 -0.86 9.93 -12.58
CA ASP A 52 0.27 9.21 -12.01
C ASP A 52 -0.17 8.36 -10.78
N VAL A 53 -1.12 8.91 -9.99
CA VAL A 53 -1.69 8.26 -8.81
C VAL A 53 -3.22 8.37 -8.80
N ILE A 54 -3.89 7.31 -8.34
CA ILE A 54 -5.33 7.26 -8.10
C ILE A 54 -5.53 6.96 -6.62
N THR A 55 -6.25 7.81 -5.89
CA THR A 55 -6.81 7.46 -4.58
C THR A 55 -8.17 6.83 -4.81
N LEU A 56 -8.42 5.64 -4.27
CA LEU A 56 -9.61 4.85 -4.62
C LEU A 56 -10.29 4.32 -3.36
N ASP A 57 -11.52 4.74 -3.15
CA ASP A 57 -12.38 4.17 -2.13
C ASP A 57 -12.75 2.71 -2.46
N ILE A 58 -12.90 1.90 -1.43
CA ILE A 58 -13.35 0.51 -1.55
C ILE A 58 -14.87 0.44 -1.73
N GLU A 59 -15.62 1.17 -0.91
CA GLU A 59 -17.07 1.10 -0.83
C GLU A 59 -17.72 2.20 -1.66
N MET A 60 -18.18 1.86 -2.87
CA MET A 60 -18.83 2.83 -3.78
C MET A 60 -20.04 2.20 -4.47
N PRO A 61 -21.08 3.03 -4.80
CA PRO A 61 -22.22 2.59 -5.58
C PRO A 61 -21.84 2.25 -7.03
N LYS A 62 -22.69 1.55 -7.75
CA LYS A 62 -22.59 1.10 -9.15
C LYS A 62 -21.42 0.15 -9.41
N MET A 63 -20.21 0.52 -9.03
CA MET A 63 -19.00 -0.29 -9.12
C MET A 63 -18.11 0.01 -7.92
N ASP A 64 -17.86 -1.02 -7.09
CA ASP A 64 -16.99 -0.96 -5.93
C ASP A 64 -15.52 -0.78 -6.33
N GLY A 65 -14.69 -0.40 -5.34
CA GLY A 65 -13.28 -0.12 -5.57
C GLY A 65 -12.45 -1.34 -5.95
N LEU A 66 -12.80 -2.54 -5.50
CA LEU A 66 -12.07 -3.77 -5.87
C LEU A 66 -12.31 -4.12 -7.34
N THR A 67 -13.56 -4.00 -7.79
CA THR A 67 -13.93 -4.18 -9.19
C THR A 67 -13.29 -3.11 -10.06
N ALA A 68 -13.36 -1.84 -9.65
CA ALA A 68 -12.70 -0.74 -10.36
C ALA A 68 -11.18 -0.94 -10.45
N LEU A 69 -10.54 -1.40 -9.38
CA LEU A 69 -9.10 -1.69 -9.35
C LEU A 69 -8.70 -2.74 -10.40
N ARG A 70 -9.47 -3.84 -10.53
CA ARG A 70 -9.20 -4.88 -11.55
C ARG A 70 -9.22 -4.30 -12.97
N HIS A 71 -10.14 -3.38 -13.25
CA HIS A 71 -10.19 -2.68 -14.54
C HIS A 71 -9.05 -1.67 -14.68
N LEU A 72 -8.79 -0.86 -13.67
CA LEU A 72 -7.70 0.13 -13.67
C LEU A 72 -6.32 -0.52 -13.90
N ARG A 73 -6.08 -1.71 -13.34
CA ARG A 73 -4.83 -2.45 -13.58
C ARG A 73 -4.62 -2.85 -15.05
N LYS A 74 -5.71 -3.03 -15.80
CA LYS A 74 -5.68 -3.35 -17.24
C LYS A 74 -5.62 -2.09 -18.10
N GLU A 75 -6.45 -1.09 -17.76
CA GLU A 75 -6.70 0.08 -18.60
C GLU A 75 -5.72 1.24 -18.32
N SER A 76 -5.17 1.30 -17.11
CA SER A 76 -4.22 2.34 -16.68
C SER A 76 -3.07 1.71 -15.85
N PRO A 77 -2.30 0.78 -16.43
CA PRO A 77 -1.31 -0.04 -15.71
C PRO A 77 -0.18 0.78 -15.07
N ASN A 78 0.09 1.96 -15.59
CA ASN A 78 1.15 2.85 -15.09
C ASN A 78 0.71 3.68 -13.88
N SER A 79 -0.60 3.87 -13.66
CA SER A 79 -1.10 4.61 -12.51
C SER A 79 -0.90 3.83 -11.23
N LYS A 80 -0.38 4.48 -10.20
CA LYS A 80 -0.29 3.92 -8.85
C LYS A 80 -1.65 4.06 -8.16
N VAL A 81 -2.10 3.03 -7.46
CA VAL A 81 -3.39 3.05 -6.77
C VAL A 81 -3.16 2.96 -5.27
N ILE A 82 -3.71 3.93 -4.52
CA ILE A 82 -3.78 3.95 -3.05
C ILE A 82 -5.24 3.76 -2.66
N MET A 83 -5.53 2.69 -1.91
CA MET A 83 -6.89 2.43 -1.43
C MET A 83 -7.23 3.29 -0.22
N PHE A 84 -8.47 3.77 -0.13
CA PHE A 84 -9.04 4.29 1.09
C PHE A 84 -9.99 3.25 1.69
N SER A 85 -9.82 2.94 2.97
CA SER A 85 -10.50 1.82 3.62
C SER A 85 -10.96 2.14 5.02
N SER A 86 -12.10 1.59 5.43
CA SER A 86 -12.56 1.65 6.81
C SER A 86 -11.67 0.82 7.75
N LEU A 87 -11.55 1.26 9.03
CA LEU A 87 -10.83 0.55 10.09
C LEU A 87 -11.72 -0.54 10.73
N THR A 88 -12.32 -1.38 9.90
CA THR A 88 -13.11 -2.55 10.30
C THR A 88 -12.42 -3.84 9.88
N GLN A 89 -12.87 -4.97 10.39
CA GLN A 89 -12.34 -6.27 9.95
C GLN A 89 -12.63 -6.53 8.47
N GLU A 90 -13.83 -6.16 8.00
CA GLU A 90 -14.21 -6.26 6.61
C GLU A 90 -13.36 -5.35 5.73
N GLY A 91 -13.14 -4.09 6.17
CA GLY A 91 -12.28 -3.14 5.49
C GLY A 91 -10.82 -3.63 5.40
N ALA A 92 -10.30 -4.26 6.46
CA ALA A 92 -8.96 -4.84 6.46
C ALA A 92 -8.85 -5.99 5.45
N LYS A 93 -9.83 -6.92 5.42
CA LYS A 93 -9.87 -8.00 4.43
C LYS A 93 -9.93 -7.47 3.00
N ALA A 94 -10.83 -6.52 2.73
CA ALA A 94 -10.97 -5.89 1.42
C ALA A 94 -9.68 -5.16 1.00
N THR A 95 -9.00 -4.50 1.94
CA THR A 95 -7.72 -3.85 1.68
C THR A 95 -6.62 -4.84 1.30
N ILE A 96 -6.50 -5.95 2.03
CA ILE A 96 -5.51 -7.00 1.71
C ILE A 96 -5.85 -7.66 0.37
N GLU A 97 -7.13 -7.84 0.04
CA GLU A 97 -7.55 -8.27 -1.30
C GLU A 97 -7.13 -7.25 -2.36
N ALA A 98 -7.38 -5.95 -2.14
CA ALA A 98 -6.95 -4.89 -3.06
C ALA A 98 -5.44 -4.90 -3.30
N LEU A 99 -4.64 -5.05 -2.25
CA LEU A 99 -3.18 -5.20 -2.37
C LEU A 99 -2.81 -6.44 -3.19
N SER A 100 -3.56 -7.53 -3.09
CA SER A 100 -3.36 -8.73 -3.92
C SER A 100 -3.72 -8.50 -5.39
N LEU A 101 -4.70 -7.66 -5.67
CA LEU A 101 -5.15 -7.28 -7.00
C LEU A 101 -4.27 -6.19 -7.65
N GLY A 102 -3.24 -5.71 -6.94
CA GLY A 102 -2.28 -4.76 -7.48
C GLY A 102 -2.48 -3.31 -7.04
N ALA A 103 -3.25 -3.05 -5.97
CA ALA A 103 -3.14 -1.78 -5.26
C ALA A 103 -1.73 -1.64 -4.67
N HIS A 104 -1.18 -0.43 -4.67
CA HIS A 104 0.21 -0.20 -4.27
C HIS A 104 0.35 0.09 -2.79
N ASP A 105 -0.69 0.71 -2.18
CA ASP A 105 -0.74 1.02 -0.76
C ASP A 105 -2.19 1.31 -0.34
N PHE A 106 -2.39 1.64 0.93
CA PHE A 106 -3.68 2.07 1.45
C PHE A 106 -3.53 3.17 2.52
N VAL A 107 -4.63 3.88 2.77
CA VAL A 107 -4.77 4.86 3.85
C VAL A 107 -6.11 4.59 4.55
N PRO A 108 -6.13 4.51 5.89
CA PRO A 108 -7.38 4.37 6.62
C PRO A 108 -8.26 5.62 6.49
N LYS A 109 -9.57 5.44 6.30
CA LYS A 109 -10.55 6.53 6.37
C LYS A 109 -10.61 7.12 7.80
N PRO A 110 -10.95 8.41 7.93
CA PRO A 110 -11.07 9.02 9.25
C PRO A 110 -12.19 8.36 10.07
N SER A 111 -11.91 8.10 11.34
CA SER A 111 -12.92 7.60 12.28
C SER A 111 -13.78 8.73 12.82
N THR A 112 -15.04 8.43 13.13
CA THR A 112 -15.97 9.42 13.74
C THR A 112 -15.57 9.82 15.16
N LYS A 113 -14.82 8.96 15.88
CA LYS A 113 -14.43 9.20 17.29
C LYS A 113 -13.34 10.27 17.45
N SER A 114 -12.51 10.49 16.42
CA SER A 114 -11.39 11.44 16.45
C SER A 114 -11.13 11.97 15.04
N PHE A 115 -12.13 12.69 14.50
CA PHE A 115 -12.09 13.16 13.11
C PHE A 115 -10.86 14.06 12.82
N ILE A 116 -10.59 15.02 13.70
CA ILE A 116 -9.46 15.97 13.53
C ILE A 116 -8.12 15.24 13.52
N GLU A 117 -7.89 14.34 14.49
CA GLU A 117 -6.65 13.56 14.55
C GLU A 117 -6.50 12.64 13.32
N SER A 118 -7.61 12.04 12.87
CA SER A 118 -7.63 11.19 11.69
C SER A 118 -7.28 11.97 10.43
N VAL A 119 -7.80 13.20 10.28
CA VAL A 119 -7.45 14.08 9.15
C VAL A 119 -5.97 14.43 9.16
N GLN A 120 -5.42 14.79 10.32
CA GLN A 120 -3.99 15.07 10.47
C GLN A 120 -3.12 13.85 10.14
N LYS A 121 -3.60 12.66 10.51
CA LYS A 121 -2.92 11.40 10.20
C LYS A 121 -2.93 11.13 8.70
N ILE A 122 -4.09 11.30 8.03
CA ILE A 122 -4.20 11.16 6.56
C ILE A 122 -3.22 12.12 5.87
N GLU A 123 -3.17 13.37 6.29
CA GLU A 123 -2.24 14.36 5.71
C GLU A 123 -0.78 13.92 5.84
N LYS A 124 -0.39 13.45 7.03
CA LYS A 124 0.98 12.98 7.29
C LYS A 124 1.36 11.70 6.55
N GLU A 125 0.39 10.87 6.20
CA GLU A 125 0.62 9.59 5.53
C GLU A 125 0.45 9.67 4.00
N LEU A 126 -0.59 10.33 3.51
CA LEU A 126 -0.98 10.29 2.10
C LEU A 126 0.04 10.95 1.17
N ILE A 127 0.48 12.16 1.51
CA ILE A 127 1.43 12.92 0.68
C ILE A 127 2.77 12.17 0.54
N PRO A 128 3.42 11.72 1.64
CA PRO A 128 4.64 10.93 1.54
C PRO A 128 4.45 9.62 0.75
N LYS A 129 3.33 8.92 0.92
CA LYS A 129 3.03 7.69 0.16
C LYS A 129 2.93 7.97 -1.34
N ILE A 130 2.21 9.02 -1.73
CA ILE A 130 2.12 9.45 -3.14
C ILE A 130 3.51 9.70 -3.70
N LYS A 131 4.32 10.51 -3.03
CA LYS A 131 5.68 10.84 -3.48
C LYS A 131 6.56 9.60 -3.58
N ALA A 132 6.52 8.72 -2.59
CA ALA A 132 7.31 7.49 -2.58
C ALA A 132 6.94 6.56 -3.75
N LEU A 133 5.64 6.40 -4.05
CA LEU A 133 5.17 5.52 -5.12
C LEU A 133 5.57 5.97 -6.53
N VAL A 134 5.74 7.27 -6.74
CA VAL A 134 6.18 7.82 -8.03
C VAL A 134 7.67 8.16 -8.07
N GLY A 135 8.40 7.89 -6.99
CA GLY A 135 9.83 8.20 -6.90
C GLY A 135 10.16 9.69 -6.86
N TYR A 136 9.23 10.53 -6.40
CA TYR A 136 9.41 11.96 -6.30
C TYR A 136 10.33 12.31 -5.11
N ASP A 137 11.36 13.14 -5.35
CA ASP A 137 12.37 13.56 -4.36
C ASP A 137 13.10 12.42 -3.62
N LEU A 138 12.97 11.17 -4.08
CA LEU A 138 13.87 10.13 -3.60
C LEU A 138 15.27 10.46 -4.13
N PRO A 139 16.28 10.57 -3.25
CA PRO A 139 17.65 10.58 -3.72
C PRO A 139 17.81 9.34 -4.59
N LEU A 140 18.37 9.50 -5.79
CA LEU A 140 18.78 8.36 -6.61
C LEU A 140 19.71 7.53 -5.72
N VAL A 141 19.14 6.58 -5.01
CA VAL A 141 19.93 5.56 -4.36
C VAL A 141 20.57 4.84 -5.53
N SER A 142 21.81 5.24 -5.84
CA SER A 142 22.64 4.47 -6.74
C SER A 142 22.48 3.03 -6.28
N LYS A 143 22.11 2.14 -7.20
CA LYS A 143 22.04 0.70 -6.88
C LYS A 143 23.32 0.40 -6.14
N VAL A 144 23.23 0.32 -4.81
CA VAL A 144 24.35 -0.17 -4.04
C VAL A 144 24.45 -1.63 -4.47
N SER A 145 25.24 -1.86 -5.49
CA SER A 145 25.78 -3.18 -5.72
C SER A 145 26.74 -3.43 -4.56
N ALA A 146 26.16 -3.68 -3.38
CA ALA A 146 26.94 -4.31 -2.34
C ALA A 146 27.50 -5.57 -3.01
N PRO A 147 28.83 -5.75 -3.05
CA PRO A 147 29.37 -7.00 -3.54
C PRO A 147 28.65 -8.09 -2.74
N ALA A 148 28.09 -9.07 -3.46
CA ALA A 148 27.44 -10.20 -2.82
C ALA A 148 28.49 -10.82 -1.89
N ARG A 149 28.52 -10.37 -0.63
CA ARG A 149 29.32 -10.98 0.40
C ARG A 149 28.73 -12.36 0.55
N ALA A 150 29.49 -13.38 0.18
CA ALA A 150 29.11 -14.75 0.44
C ALA A 150 28.73 -14.84 1.92
N LEU A 151 27.45 -15.06 2.17
CA LEU A 151 26.95 -15.26 3.53
C LEU A 151 27.74 -16.44 4.11
N ARG A 152 28.53 -16.19 5.16
CA ARG A 152 29.22 -17.28 5.85
C ARG A 152 28.17 -18.10 6.59
N PRO A 153 27.99 -19.39 6.26
CA PRO A 153 27.04 -20.23 6.97
C PRO A 153 27.29 -20.19 8.48
N GLY A 154 26.21 -20.06 9.27
CA GLY A 154 26.29 -20.05 10.75
C GLY A 154 26.65 -18.71 11.40
N LEU A 155 26.94 -17.64 10.62
CA LEU A 155 27.24 -16.33 11.19
C LEU A 155 25.96 -15.54 11.56
N TYR A 156 24.88 -15.73 10.80
CA TYR A 156 23.62 -15.03 11.01
C TYR A 156 22.60 -15.93 11.69
N ARG A 157 21.86 -15.38 12.66
CA ARG A 157 20.88 -16.09 13.49
C ARG A 157 19.44 -15.69 13.21
N VAL A 158 19.22 -14.58 12.55
CA VAL A 158 17.92 -14.01 12.23
C VAL A 158 18.03 -13.05 11.05
N LEU A 159 17.00 -12.99 10.21
CA LEU A 159 16.83 -11.96 9.18
C LEU A 159 15.74 -10.98 9.62
N GLY A 160 16.07 -9.70 9.75
CA GLY A 160 15.10 -8.62 9.99
C GLY A 160 14.74 -7.88 8.72
N ILE A 161 13.45 -7.68 8.45
CA ILE A 161 12.94 -6.93 7.30
C ILE A 161 12.01 -5.82 7.80
N GLY A 162 12.41 -4.56 7.60
CA GLY A 162 11.57 -3.38 7.87
C GLY A 162 10.98 -2.82 6.58
N VAL A 163 9.66 -2.64 6.54
CA VAL A 163 8.95 -2.15 5.35
C VAL A 163 7.84 -1.17 5.71
N SER A 164 7.50 -0.28 4.75
CA SER A 164 6.43 0.70 4.88
C SER A 164 5.65 0.78 3.56
N THR A 165 5.68 1.92 2.86
CA THR A 165 4.98 2.13 1.58
C THR A 165 5.40 1.09 0.54
N GLY A 166 4.42 0.42 -0.07
CA GLY A 166 4.66 -0.67 -1.03
C GLY A 166 5.12 -1.99 -0.39
N GLY A 167 5.31 -2.01 0.95
CA GLY A 167 5.78 -3.17 1.70
C GLY A 167 4.99 -4.47 1.45
N PRO A 168 3.66 -4.46 1.52
CA PRO A 168 2.86 -5.68 1.36
C PRO A 168 3.06 -6.41 0.02
N GLN A 169 3.26 -5.66 -1.07
CA GLN A 169 3.57 -6.26 -2.38
C GLN A 169 5.00 -6.79 -2.43
N THR A 170 5.96 -5.98 -2.01
CA THR A 170 7.38 -6.35 -1.98
C THR A 170 7.62 -7.58 -1.11
N LEU A 171 6.97 -7.67 0.05
CA LEU A 171 7.04 -8.85 0.93
C LEU A 171 6.51 -10.10 0.24
N ALA A 172 5.37 -10.00 -0.45
CA ALA A 172 4.80 -11.14 -1.17
C ALA A 172 5.73 -11.64 -2.28
N GLU A 173 6.41 -10.74 -3.00
CA GLU A 173 7.40 -11.10 -4.01
C GLU A 173 8.64 -11.77 -3.39
N ILE A 174 9.22 -11.16 -2.35
CA ILE A 174 10.40 -11.69 -1.67
C ILE A 174 10.13 -13.08 -1.07
N LEU A 175 9.05 -13.23 -0.29
CA LEU A 175 8.75 -14.47 0.41
C LEU A 175 8.41 -15.62 -0.54
N LYS A 176 7.84 -15.32 -1.70
CA LYS A 176 7.57 -16.32 -2.75
C LYS A 176 8.84 -16.92 -3.32
N GLU A 177 9.92 -16.13 -3.41
CA GLU A 177 11.21 -16.56 -3.97
C GLU A 177 12.09 -17.27 -2.94
N LEU A 178 11.84 -17.12 -1.63
CA LEU A 178 12.62 -17.80 -0.60
C LEU A 178 12.38 -19.31 -0.60
N PRO A 179 13.44 -20.11 -0.40
CA PRO A 179 13.32 -21.57 -0.33
C PRO A 179 12.62 -22.02 0.97
N PRO A 180 11.92 -23.18 0.96
CA PRO A 180 11.20 -23.68 2.15
C PRO A 180 12.10 -24.06 3.32
N ASN A 181 13.37 -24.28 3.07
CA ASN A 181 14.41 -24.59 4.07
C ASN A 181 15.32 -23.37 4.33
N PHE A 182 14.72 -22.18 4.39
CA PHE A 182 15.49 -20.96 4.71
C PHE A 182 16.12 -21.10 6.10
N PRO A 183 17.44 -20.86 6.25
CA PRO A 183 18.23 -21.39 7.37
C PRO A 183 18.14 -20.57 8.65
N VAL A 184 17.36 -19.49 8.67
CA VAL A 184 17.19 -18.64 9.86
C VAL A 184 15.75 -18.12 9.94
N PRO A 185 15.21 -17.84 11.14
CA PRO A 185 13.92 -17.17 11.28
C PRO A 185 13.93 -15.78 10.65
N ILE A 186 12.76 -15.37 10.16
CA ILE A 186 12.57 -14.05 9.52
C ILE A 186 11.61 -13.24 10.38
N LEU A 187 12.06 -12.07 10.82
CA LEU A 187 11.22 -11.08 11.51
C LEU A 187 10.86 -9.94 10.57
N ILE A 188 9.56 -9.69 10.41
CA ILE A 188 9.05 -8.64 9.53
C ILE A 188 8.37 -7.57 10.36
N VAL A 189 8.76 -6.30 10.15
CA VAL A 189 8.08 -5.14 10.71
C VAL A 189 7.48 -4.34 9.56
N GLN A 190 6.15 -4.36 9.45
CA GLN A 190 5.39 -3.58 8.48
C GLN A 190 4.66 -2.44 9.19
N HIS A 191 4.90 -1.21 8.74
CA HIS A 191 4.16 -0.05 9.24
C HIS A 191 2.71 -0.06 8.74
N MET A 192 1.80 -0.56 9.59
CA MET A 192 0.35 -0.60 9.34
C MET A 192 -0.45 -0.76 10.64
N PRO A 193 -1.77 -0.45 10.65
CA PRO A 193 -2.60 -0.65 11.83
C PRO A 193 -2.75 -2.14 12.21
N PRO A 194 -2.91 -2.48 13.50
CA PRO A 194 -2.93 -3.87 13.98
C PRO A 194 -3.94 -4.79 13.28
N LEU A 195 -5.15 -4.30 12.98
CA LEU A 195 -6.18 -5.11 12.28
C LEU A 195 -5.74 -5.61 10.89
N PHE A 196 -4.76 -4.93 10.28
CA PHE A 196 -4.27 -5.28 8.95
C PHE A 196 -3.08 -6.24 9.00
N THR A 197 -2.34 -6.30 10.10
CA THR A 197 -1.15 -7.14 10.25
C THR A 197 -1.51 -8.62 10.22
N THR A 198 -2.55 -9.02 10.93
CA THR A 198 -3.08 -10.39 10.91
C THR A 198 -3.47 -10.81 9.48
N GLN A 199 -4.24 -9.97 8.80
CA GLN A 199 -4.69 -10.25 7.43
C GLN A 199 -3.52 -10.28 6.42
N LEU A 200 -2.50 -9.44 6.64
CA LEU A 200 -1.27 -9.48 5.85
C LEU A 200 -0.50 -10.78 6.08
N ALA A 201 -0.33 -11.20 7.33
CA ALA A 201 0.35 -12.45 7.66
C ALA A 201 -0.34 -13.66 7.00
N GLU A 202 -1.68 -13.75 7.10
CA GLU A 202 -2.45 -14.80 6.42
C GLU A 202 -2.29 -14.79 4.89
N ARG A 203 -2.20 -13.60 4.30
CA ARG A 203 -1.94 -13.48 2.85
C ARG A 203 -0.54 -13.94 2.50
N LEU A 204 0.47 -13.52 3.25
CA LEU A 204 1.85 -13.88 3.01
C LEU A 204 2.07 -15.39 3.19
N ASP A 205 1.41 -16.01 4.18
CA ASP A 205 1.42 -17.46 4.40
C ASP A 205 0.90 -18.24 3.17
N ARG A 206 -0.13 -17.72 2.51
CA ARG A 206 -0.70 -18.36 1.30
C ARG A 206 0.21 -18.31 0.06
N VAL A 207 1.10 -17.34 -0.03
CA VAL A 207 1.97 -17.15 -1.20
C VAL A 207 3.41 -17.57 -0.95
N SER A 208 3.81 -17.70 0.30
CA SER A 208 5.14 -18.11 0.72
C SER A 208 5.28 -19.63 0.75
N LYS A 209 6.50 -20.12 0.60
CA LYS A 209 6.89 -21.52 0.90
C LYS A 209 7.25 -21.73 2.37
N LEU A 210 7.43 -20.62 3.10
CA LEU A 210 7.69 -20.58 4.54
C LEU A 210 6.38 -20.40 5.28
N LYS A 211 6.30 -20.82 6.53
CA LYS A 211 5.18 -20.51 7.40
C LYS A 211 5.22 -19.04 7.81
N VAL A 212 4.14 -18.31 7.61
CA VAL A 212 4.03 -16.90 8.01
C VAL A 212 2.85 -16.72 8.96
N LYS A 213 3.09 -16.03 10.06
CA LYS A 213 2.07 -15.70 11.07
C LYS A 213 2.33 -14.33 11.67
N GLU A 214 1.32 -13.73 12.26
CA GLU A 214 1.51 -12.57 13.14
C GLU A 214 2.26 -13.01 14.39
N ALA A 215 3.26 -12.23 14.81
CA ALA A 215 4.07 -12.55 15.98
C ALA A 215 3.29 -12.34 17.27
N GLU A 216 3.53 -13.22 18.25
CA GLU A 216 2.99 -13.14 19.60
C GLU A 216 4.10 -12.81 20.60
N ASP A 217 3.78 -12.01 21.62
CA ASP A 217 4.78 -11.64 22.63
C ASP A 217 5.30 -12.89 23.38
N GLY A 218 6.61 -12.98 23.50
CA GLY A 218 7.27 -14.11 24.20
C GLY A 218 7.38 -15.42 23.41
N GLU A 219 6.94 -15.49 22.15
CA GLU A 219 7.10 -16.71 21.36
C GLU A 219 8.56 -16.95 20.92
N PRO A 220 9.01 -18.20 20.87
CA PRO A 220 10.35 -18.52 20.40
C PRO A 220 10.46 -18.39 18.89
N LEU A 221 11.59 -17.86 18.41
CA LEU A 221 11.91 -17.80 16.98
C LEU A 221 12.22 -19.22 16.47
N LYS A 222 11.68 -19.55 15.29
CA LYS A 222 11.85 -20.84 14.62
C LYS A 222 12.31 -20.66 13.17
N GLU A 223 13.20 -21.54 12.73
CA GLU A 223 13.58 -21.62 11.31
C GLU A 223 12.38 -22.00 10.46
N GLY A 224 12.24 -21.39 9.29
CA GLY A 224 11.11 -21.63 8.39
C GLY A 224 9.80 -20.90 8.78
N VAL A 225 9.86 -20.06 9.81
CA VAL A 225 8.73 -19.24 10.28
C VAL A 225 9.14 -17.80 10.29
#